data_866f716716324a3385fb7bde77a98535
#
_entry.id   866f716716324a3385fb7bde77a98535
#
_cell.length_a   1.000
_cell.length_b   1.000
_cell.length_c   1.000
_cell.angle_alpha   90.00
_cell.angle_beta   90.00
_cell.angle_gamma   90.00
#
_symmetry.space_group_name_H-M   'P 1'
#
loop_
_entity.id
_entity.type
_entity.pdbx_description
1 polymer ?
#
loop_
_entity_poly.entity_id
_entity_poly.type
_entity_poly.pdbx_seq_one_letter_code
_entity_poly.pdbx_strand_id
1 'polypeptide(L)'
;LYDIYNNYTNINNCRLTHFEPGTFAYYSRKDKEDNWKYEYKRKYNSIGFDSIINYNKYDINDIYSNIQKYLTIAVNKRCLTTERPIACLLSGGLDSSLITALVNKYMTQIIYRYKLETYSIGIEGSGDLIYAKKVADFLGTKHTEIIVTEDEMFNAVDDVIYNISSYDTTTVRASIGNYLIGKYISTHSNAKVIFNGDGSDEVAGGYMYMHKAPDSIEFDKECRRLLSNIYSFDVLRSDKSISSHGLEPRTPFLDRSWINYYLSISPDIRNHSKNGQMEKYLIRKSFSKEVYGEELLPDEVLWRSKEAFSDGVSKNDRSLYEILQDKIRDKLNIKSENERMDLSKLDLKNHLLPQTLEQDYYRSIFEKYYSGSGDILDFFWMPKFVNATDSSARTLDIYKEKNNM
;
A
#
# COMPACT_ATOMS: atom_id res chain seq x y z
N LEU A 1 -15.61 6.54 13.10
CA LEU A 1 -15.53 5.31 13.91
C LEU A 1 -15.57 5.63 15.39
N TYR A 2 -14.72 6.52 15.88
CA TYR A 2 -14.68 6.93 17.30
C TYR A 2 -16.03 7.42 17.82
N ASP A 3 -16.72 8.29 17.08
CA ASP A 3 -18.05 8.80 17.48
C ASP A 3 -19.14 7.72 17.39
N ILE A 4 -19.07 6.85 16.40
CA ILE A 4 -19.98 5.70 16.28
C ILE A 4 -19.73 4.75 17.45
N TYR A 5 -18.48 4.46 17.75
CA TYR A 5 -18.10 3.59 18.86
C TYR A 5 -18.60 4.14 20.19
N ASN A 6 -18.31 5.38 20.55
CA ASN A 6 -18.73 5.98 21.83
C ASN A 6 -20.24 6.11 22.00
N ASN A 7 -20.99 6.28 20.89
CA ASN A 7 -22.44 6.39 20.94
C ASN A 7 -23.17 5.04 21.00
N TYR A 8 -22.53 3.95 20.57
CA TYR A 8 -23.19 2.63 20.46
C TYR A 8 -22.60 1.53 21.37
N THR A 9 -21.46 1.74 22.02
CA THR A 9 -20.84 0.72 22.92
C THR A 9 -21.63 0.48 24.21
N ASN A 10 -22.56 1.35 24.55
CA ASN A 10 -23.53 1.10 25.63
C ASN A 10 -24.61 0.06 25.25
N ILE A 11 -24.63 -0.41 24.00
CA ILE A 11 -25.53 -1.48 23.56
C ILE A 11 -24.73 -2.79 23.63
N ASN A 12 -24.95 -3.55 24.72
CA ASN A 12 -24.37 -4.87 24.91
C ASN A 12 -24.54 -5.72 23.64
N ASN A 13 -23.44 -6.26 23.11
CA ASN A 13 -23.33 -7.14 21.94
C ASN A 13 -23.25 -6.50 20.54
N CYS A 14 -22.88 -5.25 20.36
CA CYS A 14 -22.55 -4.73 19.04
C CYS A 14 -21.11 -5.12 18.64
N ARG A 15 -20.97 -5.75 17.48
CA ARG A 15 -19.69 -6.01 16.83
C ARG A 15 -19.47 -5.02 15.69
N LEU A 16 -18.31 -4.36 15.69
CA LEU A 16 -17.89 -3.51 14.58
C LEU A 16 -17.14 -4.38 13.56
N THR A 17 -17.55 -4.33 12.29
CA THR A 17 -16.89 -5.07 11.21
C THR A 17 -16.75 -4.19 9.98
N HIS A 18 -15.73 -4.46 9.15
CA HIS A 18 -15.68 -3.88 7.81
C HIS A 18 -16.87 -4.36 6.98
N PHE A 19 -17.44 -3.45 6.20
CA PHE A 19 -18.39 -3.86 5.18
C PHE A 19 -17.66 -4.58 4.05
N GLU A 20 -18.10 -5.80 3.68
CA GLU A 20 -17.40 -6.64 2.72
C GLU A 20 -17.29 -5.95 1.34
N PRO A 21 -16.07 -5.77 0.80
CA PRO A 21 -15.88 -5.15 -0.51
C PRO A 21 -16.56 -5.93 -1.64
N GLY A 22 -17.02 -5.19 -2.66
CA GLY A 22 -17.69 -5.81 -3.80
C GLY A 22 -19.08 -6.35 -3.50
N THR A 23 -19.68 -5.97 -2.36
CA THR A 23 -21.04 -6.35 -1.97
C THR A 23 -21.93 -5.14 -1.80
N PHE A 24 -23.24 -5.39 -1.84
CA PHE A 24 -24.24 -4.46 -1.33
C PHE A 24 -25.21 -5.21 -0.42
N ALA A 25 -25.76 -4.51 0.57
CA ALA A 25 -26.78 -5.05 1.46
C ALA A 25 -28.04 -4.20 1.39
N TYR A 26 -29.19 -4.87 1.51
CA TYR A 26 -30.48 -4.22 1.56
C TYR A 26 -31.08 -4.38 2.94
N TYR A 27 -31.50 -3.26 3.48
CA TYR A 27 -32.21 -3.16 4.75
C TYR A 27 -33.53 -2.46 4.52
N SER A 28 -34.59 -2.91 5.18
CA SER A 28 -35.91 -2.29 5.15
C SER A 28 -36.38 -1.90 6.54
N ARG A 29 -37.31 -0.96 6.62
CA ARG A 29 -38.12 -0.68 7.82
C ARG A 29 -39.49 -0.23 7.37
N LYS A 30 -40.53 -0.59 8.06
CA LYS A 30 -41.91 -0.22 7.73
C LYS A 30 -42.20 1.22 8.11
N ASP A 31 -41.88 1.61 9.33
CA ASP A 31 -42.07 2.95 9.86
C ASP A 31 -40.79 3.56 10.43
N LYS A 32 -40.79 4.89 10.67
CA LYS A 32 -39.61 5.60 11.17
C LYS A 32 -39.22 5.13 12.59
N GLU A 33 -40.15 4.58 13.35
CA GLU A 33 -39.93 4.10 14.71
C GLU A 33 -39.48 2.62 14.75
N ASP A 34 -39.61 1.88 13.64
CA ASP A 34 -39.22 0.48 13.57
C ASP A 34 -37.69 0.33 13.46
N ASN A 35 -37.20 -0.81 13.95
CA ASN A 35 -35.81 -1.20 13.75
C ASN A 35 -35.58 -1.57 12.28
N TRP A 36 -34.36 -1.27 11.80
CA TRP A 36 -33.92 -1.72 10.49
C TRP A 36 -33.82 -3.24 10.45
N LYS A 37 -34.47 -3.85 9.46
CA LYS A 37 -34.43 -5.29 9.22
C LYS A 37 -33.46 -5.56 8.06
N TYR A 38 -32.44 -6.41 8.32
CA TYR A 38 -31.60 -6.94 7.25
C TYR A 38 -32.40 -7.91 6.38
N GLU A 39 -32.39 -7.70 5.06
CA GLU A 39 -33.09 -8.54 4.09
C GLU A 39 -32.13 -9.46 3.36
N TYR A 40 -31.08 -8.87 2.73
CA TYR A 40 -30.07 -9.65 2.03
C TYR A 40 -28.80 -8.86 1.76
N LYS A 41 -27.72 -9.60 1.48
CA LYS A 41 -26.44 -9.09 0.94
C LYS A 41 -26.13 -9.85 -0.35
N ARG A 42 -25.66 -9.15 -1.38
CA ARG A 42 -25.23 -9.74 -2.64
C ARG A 42 -23.86 -9.21 -3.06
N LYS A 43 -23.05 -10.11 -3.63
CA LYS A 43 -21.79 -9.76 -4.25
C LYS A 43 -22.03 -9.33 -5.69
N TYR A 44 -21.61 -8.13 -6.06
CA TYR A 44 -21.71 -7.59 -7.43
C TYR A 44 -20.37 -7.53 -8.13
N ASN A 45 -19.25 -7.68 -7.40
CA ASN A 45 -17.92 -7.69 -7.94
C ASN A 45 -17.06 -8.74 -7.22
N SER A 46 -16.34 -9.54 -7.98
CA SER A 46 -15.30 -10.44 -7.49
C SER A 46 -13.94 -9.98 -8.01
N ILE A 47 -12.89 -10.16 -7.20
CA ILE A 47 -11.54 -9.83 -7.62
C ILE A 47 -11.03 -10.93 -8.54
N GLY A 48 -10.57 -10.52 -9.71
CA GLY A 48 -9.96 -11.39 -10.69
C GLY A 48 -10.89 -11.81 -11.79
N PHE A 49 -10.32 -12.47 -12.75
CA PHE A 49 -10.94 -12.94 -13.96
C PHE A 49 -10.96 -14.47 -13.95
N ASP A 50 -12.09 -15.06 -14.30
CA ASP A 50 -12.21 -16.52 -14.33
C ASP A 50 -11.60 -17.14 -15.60
N SER A 51 -11.41 -16.33 -16.65
CA SER A 51 -10.81 -16.75 -17.91
C SER A 51 -9.33 -16.41 -17.96
N ILE A 52 -8.52 -17.36 -18.35
CA ILE A 52 -7.09 -17.18 -18.58
C ILE A 52 -6.86 -17.01 -20.09
N ILE A 53 -6.09 -15.98 -20.47
CA ILE A 53 -5.68 -15.79 -21.85
C ILE A 53 -4.83 -16.99 -22.28
N ASN A 54 -5.24 -17.67 -23.35
CA ASN A 54 -4.43 -18.73 -23.93
C ASN A 54 -3.22 -18.13 -24.65
N TYR A 55 -2.09 -18.07 -23.96
CA TYR A 55 -0.87 -17.42 -24.45
C TYR A 55 -0.30 -18.02 -25.73
N ASN A 56 -0.64 -19.25 -26.08
CA ASN A 56 -0.22 -19.86 -27.37
C ASN A 56 -0.81 -19.15 -28.60
N LYS A 57 -1.80 -18.27 -28.40
CA LYS A 57 -2.46 -17.50 -29.46
C LYS A 57 -2.11 -16.01 -29.46
N TYR A 58 -1.39 -15.53 -28.44
CA TYR A 58 -1.04 -14.12 -28.31
C TYR A 58 0.46 -13.90 -28.42
N ASP A 59 0.85 -12.89 -29.19
CA ASP A 59 2.21 -12.39 -29.20
C ASP A 59 2.49 -11.70 -27.85
N ILE A 60 3.67 -11.91 -27.31
CA ILE A 60 4.13 -11.21 -26.09
C ILE A 60 4.10 -9.69 -26.26
N ASN A 61 4.30 -9.20 -27.50
CA ASN A 61 4.23 -7.78 -27.82
C ASN A 61 2.80 -7.23 -27.68
N ASP A 62 1.76 -8.04 -27.96
CA ASP A 62 0.38 -7.67 -27.70
C ASP A 62 0.13 -7.51 -26.18
N ILE A 63 0.74 -8.39 -25.39
CA ILE A 63 0.66 -8.31 -23.93
C ILE A 63 1.30 -7.00 -23.43
N TYR A 64 2.51 -6.67 -23.90
CA TYR A 64 3.17 -5.43 -23.53
C TYR A 64 2.36 -4.20 -23.95
N SER A 65 1.88 -4.17 -25.19
CA SER A 65 1.06 -3.08 -25.71
C SER A 65 -0.23 -2.87 -24.91
N ASN A 66 -0.89 -3.96 -24.54
CA ASN A 66 -2.11 -3.88 -23.72
C ASN A 66 -1.81 -3.44 -22.27
N ILE A 67 -0.70 -3.88 -21.66
CA ILE A 67 -0.24 -3.39 -20.36
C ILE A 67 -0.08 -1.86 -20.41
N GLN A 68 0.63 -1.34 -21.40
CA GLN A 68 0.79 0.10 -21.63
C GLN A 68 -0.57 0.80 -21.75
N LYS A 69 -1.43 0.27 -22.63
CA LYS A 69 -2.74 0.85 -22.92
C LYS A 69 -3.64 0.93 -21.68
N TYR A 70 -3.83 -0.19 -20.98
CA TYR A 70 -4.75 -0.23 -19.85
C TYR A 70 -4.25 0.61 -18.67
N LEU A 71 -2.96 0.61 -18.38
CA LEU A 71 -2.41 1.43 -17.29
C LEU A 71 -2.47 2.93 -17.65
N THR A 72 -2.15 3.30 -18.89
CA THR A 72 -2.28 4.68 -19.36
C THR A 72 -3.73 5.16 -19.28
N ILE A 73 -4.70 4.34 -19.69
CA ILE A 73 -6.13 4.66 -19.56
C ILE A 73 -6.52 4.84 -18.09
N ALA A 74 -6.02 3.99 -17.20
CA ALA A 74 -6.28 4.08 -15.77
C ALA A 74 -5.79 5.40 -15.15
N VAL A 75 -4.62 5.88 -15.57
CA VAL A 75 -4.06 7.18 -15.17
C VAL A 75 -4.88 8.33 -15.76
N ASN A 76 -5.08 8.34 -17.10
CA ASN A 76 -5.76 9.42 -17.81
C ASN A 76 -7.19 9.64 -17.27
N LYS A 77 -7.93 8.57 -17.06
CA LYS A 77 -9.27 8.60 -16.46
C LYS A 77 -9.30 9.31 -15.11
N ARG A 78 -8.28 9.07 -14.28
CA ARG A 78 -8.17 9.69 -12.97
C ARG A 78 -7.67 11.13 -13.02
N CYS A 79 -6.90 11.50 -14.03
CA CYS A 79 -6.52 12.89 -14.27
C CYS A 79 -7.70 13.73 -14.77
N LEU A 80 -8.56 13.14 -15.60
CA LEU A 80 -9.73 13.84 -16.19
C LEU A 80 -10.86 14.11 -15.19
N THR A 81 -10.98 13.30 -14.13
CA THR A 81 -12.11 13.35 -13.19
C THR A 81 -11.84 14.27 -11.98
N THR A 82 -11.04 15.32 -12.15
CA THR A 82 -10.80 16.32 -11.11
C THR A 82 -10.64 17.71 -11.71
N GLU A 83 -11.17 18.70 -10.99
CA GLU A 83 -10.92 20.12 -11.21
C GLU A 83 -9.88 20.69 -10.22
N ARG A 84 -9.41 19.84 -9.28
CA ARG A 84 -8.46 20.24 -8.25
C ARG A 84 -7.03 19.93 -8.71
N PRO A 85 -6.06 20.75 -8.26
CA PRO A 85 -4.65 20.49 -8.55
C PRO A 85 -4.22 19.10 -8.10
N ILE A 86 -3.39 18.47 -8.94
CA ILE A 86 -2.87 17.11 -8.79
C ILE A 86 -1.44 17.18 -8.28
N ALA A 87 -1.08 16.26 -7.38
CA ALA A 87 0.30 15.93 -7.03
C ALA A 87 0.53 14.42 -7.04
N CYS A 88 1.78 13.99 -7.07
CA CYS A 88 2.17 12.58 -6.97
C CYS A 88 3.08 12.34 -5.78
N LEU A 89 2.87 11.23 -5.08
CA LEU A 89 3.86 10.67 -4.16
C LEU A 89 4.91 9.92 -4.97
N LEU A 90 6.17 10.23 -4.73
CA LEU A 90 7.29 9.72 -5.50
C LEU A 90 8.37 9.17 -4.57
N SER A 91 8.46 7.85 -4.43
CA SER A 91 9.49 7.17 -3.63
C SER A 91 10.73 6.78 -4.44
N GLY A 92 10.72 6.99 -5.77
CA GLY A 92 11.79 6.52 -6.64
C GLY A 92 11.80 4.99 -6.86
N GLY A 93 10.82 4.26 -6.33
CA GLY A 93 10.53 2.88 -6.72
C GLY A 93 9.78 2.83 -8.05
N LEU A 94 9.76 1.66 -8.70
CA LEU A 94 9.09 1.47 -10.01
C LEU A 94 7.67 2.03 -10.05
N ASP A 95 6.84 1.67 -9.07
CA ASP A 95 5.40 1.90 -9.10
C ASP A 95 5.05 3.38 -9.04
N SER A 96 5.57 4.07 -8.03
CA SER A 96 5.37 5.51 -7.87
C SER A 96 5.96 6.31 -9.03
N SER A 97 7.13 5.90 -9.51
CA SER A 97 7.82 6.56 -10.64
C SER A 97 7.04 6.41 -11.94
N LEU A 98 6.54 5.20 -12.23
CA LEU A 98 5.76 4.92 -13.43
C LEU A 98 4.44 5.71 -13.44
N ILE A 99 3.71 5.72 -12.32
CA ILE A 99 2.48 6.52 -12.21
C ILE A 99 2.80 8.01 -12.38
N THR A 100 3.84 8.50 -11.71
CA THR A 100 4.25 9.91 -11.83
C THR A 100 4.60 10.28 -13.27
N ALA A 101 5.34 9.43 -13.97
CA ALA A 101 5.71 9.66 -15.37
C ALA A 101 4.50 9.70 -16.31
N LEU A 102 3.54 8.77 -16.13
CA LEU A 102 2.31 8.75 -16.91
C LEU A 102 1.40 9.96 -16.62
N VAL A 103 1.28 10.36 -15.35
CA VAL A 103 0.55 11.58 -14.96
C VAL A 103 1.21 12.81 -15.56
N ASN A 104 2.54 12.94 -15.42
CA ASN A 104 3.29 14.06 -15.97
C ASN A 104 3.15 14.15 -17.49
N LYS A 105 3.31 13.03 -18.19
CA LYS A 105 3.11 12.94 -19.64
C LYS A 105 1.72 13.40 -20.06
N TYR A 106 0.66 12.92 -19.40
CA TYR A 106 -0.71 13.33 -19.68
C TYR A 106 -0.95 14.82 -19.43
N MET A 107 -0.55 15.32 -18.25
CA MET A 107 -0.79 16.72 -17.86
C MET A 107 -0.03 17.72 -18.72
N THR A 108 1.19 17.40 -19.14
CA THR A 108 2.00 18.25 -20.04
C THR A 108 1.44 18.30 -21.46
N GLN A 109 0.69 17.28 -21.89
CA GLN A 109 0.01 17.29 -23.19
C GLN A 109 -1.22 18.21 -23.22
N ILE A 110 -1.94 18.34 -22.11
CA ILE A 110 -3.18 19.11 -22.05
C ILE A 110 -3.01 20.53 -21.49
N ILE A 111 -1.98 20.78 -20.70
CA ILE A 111 -1.71 22.08 -20.09
C ILE A 111 -0.30 22.55 -20.47
N TYR A 112 -0.24 23.64 -21.23
CA TYR A 112 1.03 24.22 -21.64
C TYR A 112 1.87 24.66 -20.43
N ARG A 113 3.14 24.24 -20.40
CA ARG A 113 4.10 24.49 -19.31
C ARG A 113 3.66 24.00 -17.94
N TYR A 114 2.81 22.96 -17.89
CA TYR A 114 2.43 22.36 -16.61
C TYR A 114 3.67 21.80 -15.89
N LYS A 115 3.75 22.05 -14.60
CA LYS A 115 4.75 21.45 -13.71
C LYS A 115 4.05 20.66 -12.62
N LEU A 116 4.11 19.35 -12.73
CA LEU A 116 3.55 18.44 -11.75
C LEU A 116 4.27 18.59 -10.42
N GLU A 117 3.52 18.77 -9.34
CA GLU A 117 4.07 18.70 -7.99
C GLU A 117 4.33 17.23 -7.61
N THR A 118 5.52 16.94 -7.12
CA THR A 118 5.89 15.60 -6.64
C THR A 118 6.51 15.70 -5.25
N TYR A 119 6.23 14.71 -4.41
CA TYR A 119 6.64 14.71 -3.02
C TYR A 119 7.27 13.38 -2.64
N SER A 120 8.40 13.43 -1.96
CA SER A 120 9.05 12.29 -1.32
C SER A 120 9.25 12.56 0.17
N ILE A 121 9.36 11.52 0.96
CA ILE A 121 9.58 11.59 2.40
C ILE A 121 10.60 10.54 2.83
N GLY A 122 11.46 10.88 3.76
CA GLY A 122 12.43 9.94 4.32
C GLY A 122 13.37 10.60 5.33
N ILE A 123 14.16 9.78 5.98
CA ILE A 123 15.29 10.23 6.78
C ILE A 123 16.39 10.71 5.81
N GLU A 124 17.15 11.71 6.21
CA GLU A 124 18.24 12.26 5.40
C GLU A 124 19.19 11.15 4.90
N GLY A 125 19.39 11.11 3.59
CA GLY A 125 20.22 10.11 2.90
C GLY A 125 19.53 8.77 2.66
N SER A 126 18.22 8.66 2.85
CA SER A 126 17.47 7.44 2.51
C SER A 126 17.48 7.17 1.00
N GLY A 127 17.42 5.88 0.63
CA GLY A 127 17.44 5.46 -0.77
C GLY A 127 16.28 6.04 -1.58
N ASP A 128 15.10 6.12 -0.99
CA ASP A 128 13.91 6.63 -1.67
C ASP A 128 14.04 8.10 -2.04
N LEU A 129 14.61 8.96 -1.18
CA LEU A 129 14.86 10.36 -1.52
C LEU A 129 15.82 10.49 -2.71
N ILE A 130 16.91 9.72 -2.70
CA ILE A 130 17.92 9.75 -3.78
C ILE A 130 17.29 9.39 -5.12
N TYR A 131 16.54 8.28 -5.20
CA TYR A 131 15.92 7.84 -6.43
C TYR A 131 14.73 8.71 -6.84
N ALA A 132 13.93 9.20 -5.89
CA ALA A 132 12.85 10.15 -6.16
C ALA A 132 13.39 11.43 -6.82
N LYS A 133 14.50 11.96 -6.33
CA LYS A 133 15.17 13.14 -6.91
C LYS A 133 15.59 12.90 -8.36
N LYS A 134 16.19 11.74 -8.65
CA LYS A 134 16.59 11.39 -10.04
C LYS A 134 15.38 11.34 -10.98
N VAL A 135 14.27 10.73 -10.55
CA VAL A 135 13.05 10.68 -11.36
C VAL A 135 12.47 12.09 -11.55
N ALA A 136 12.42 12.88 -10.49
CA ALA A 136 11.89 14.23 -10.54
C ALA A 136 12.67 15.14 -11.49
N ASP A 137 14.01 15.06 -11.45
CA ASP A 137 14.90 15.82 -12.35
C ASP A 137 14.73 15.35 -13.79
N PHE A 138 14.64 14.04 -14.05
CA PHE A 138 14.39 13.49 -15.37
C PHE A 138 13.04 13.95 -15.96
N LEU A 139 11.97 13.93 -15.16
CA LEU A 139 10.65 14.33 -15.60
C LEU A 139 10.42 15.86 -15.59
N GLY A 140 11.33 16.64 -14.98
CA GLY A 140 11.22 18.09 -14.87
C GLY A 140 10.07 18.54 -13.93
N THR A 141 9.75 17.76 -12.91
CA THR A 141 8.66 18.07 -11.97
C THR A 141 9.08 19.11 -10.92
N LYS A 142 8.09 19.70 -10.23
CA LYS A 142 8.33 20.53 -9.03
C LYS A 142 8.41 19.60 -7.83
N HIS A 143 9.61 19.12 -7.53
CA HIS A 143 9.83 18.15 -6.47
C HIS A 143 10.11 18.78 -5.12
N THR A 144 9.53 18.18 -4.07
CA THR A 144 9.77 18.54 -2.67
C THR A 144 10.16 17.29 -1.89
N GLU A 145 11.34 17.33 -1.29
CA GLU A 145 11.82 16.31 -0.36
C GLU A 145 11.46 16.72 1.07
N ILE A 146 10.77 15.82 1.78
CA ILE A 146 10.38 16.02 3.17
C ILE A 146 11.32 15.18 4.03
N ILE A 147 12.26 15.86 4.66
CA ILE A 147 13.22 15.22 5.58
C ILE A 147 12.57 15.12 6.94
N VAL A 148 12.54 13.92 7.50
CA VAL A 148 12.01 13.63 8.82
C VAL A 148 13.02 12.92 9.68
N THR A 149 12.89 13.09 10.99
CA THR A 149 13.71 12.42 12.00
C THR A 149 13.07 11.11 12.47
N GLU A 150 13.86 10.22 13.08
CA GLU A 150 13.34 9.01 13.72
C GLU A 150 12.30 9.33 14.81
N ASP A 151 12.48 10.43 15.54
CA ASP A 151 11.54 10.88 16.57
C ASP A 151 10.22 11.34 15.97
N GLU A 152 10.23 12.07 14.86
CA GLU A 152 9.02 12.49 14.16
C GLU A 152 8.25 11.28 13.63
N MET A 153 8.95 10.28 13.08
CA MET A 153 8.32 9.03 12.64
C MET A 153 7.68 8.28 13.81
N PHE A 154 8.40 8.13 14.92
CA PHE A 154 7.89 7.44 16.09
C PHE A 154 6.73 8.18 16.76
N ASN A 155 6.81 9.50 16.86
CA ASN A 155 5.76 10.33 17.47
C ASN A 155 4.47 10.34 16.65
N ALA A 156 4.52 10.02 15.35
CA ALA A 156 3.34 9.89 14.50
C ALA A 156 2.54 8.59 14.74
N VAL A 157 3.09 7.59 15.42
CA VAL A 157 2.45 6.26 15.59
C VAL A 157 1.07 6.34 16.25
N ASP A 158 0.91 7.15 17.30
CA ASP A 158 -0.36 7.31 18.03
C ASP A 158 -1.44 7.88 17.09
N ASP A 159 -1.13 8.98 16.38
CA ASP A 159 -2.02 9.60 15.40
C ASP A 159 -2.33 8.66 14.22
N VAL A 160 -1.34 7.91 13.76
CA VAL A 160 -1.51 6.94 12.68
C VAL A 160 -2.54 5.87 13.07
N ILE A 161 -2.34 5.21 14.22
CA ILE A 161 -3.26 4.15 14.69
C ILE A 161 -4.68 4.70 14.86
N TYR A 162 -4.81 5.92 15.39
CA TYR A 162 -6.11 6.59 15.50
C TYR A 162 -6.76 6.78 14.12
N ASN A 163 -6.02 7.33 13.15
CA ASN A 163 -6.61 7.67 11.84
C ASN A 163 -6.91 6.44 10.98
N ILE A 164 -6.02 5.42 10.98
CA ILE A 164 -6.23 4.22 10.16
C ILE A 164 -7.16 3.21 10.83
N SER A 165 -7.41 3.32 12.14
CA SER A 165 -8.24 2.38 12.91
C SER A 165 -7.73 0.93 12.78
N SER A 166 -6.41 0.73 12.81
CA SER A 166 -5.76 -0.58 12.71
C SER A 166 -4.54 -0.65 13.64
N TYR A 167 -4.23 -1.85 14.10
CA TYR A 167 -3.03 -2.16 14.88
C TYR A 167 -2.15 -3.23 14.20
N ASP A 168 -2.44 -3.53 12.92
CA ASP A 168 -1.57 -4.39 12.12
C ASP A 168 -0.19 -3.75 11.93
N THR A 169 0.86 -4.52 12.25
CA THR A 169 2.23 -4.03 12.31
C THR A 169 2.69 -3.44 10.98
N THR A 170 2.46 -4.16 9.89
CA THR A 170 2.84 -3.72 8.54
C THR A 170 2.09 -2.46 8.13
N THR A 171 0.79 -2.45 8.37
CA THR A 171 -0.08 -1.33 8.02
C THR A 171 0.32 -0.07 8.79
N VAL A 172 0.59 -0.17 10.10
CA VAL A 172 1.02 0.98 10.91
C VAL A 172 2.37 1.51 10.42
N ARG A 173 3.38 0.65 10.27
CA ARG A 173 4.71 1.08 9.78
C ARG A 173 4.65 1.81 8.45
N ALA A 174 3.96 1.23 7.48
CA ALA A 174 3.83 1.83 6.16
C ALA A 174 2.94 3.09 6.13
N SER A 175 2.06 3.26 7.11
CA SER A 175 1.21 4.45 7.24
C SER A 175 1.97 5.69 7.73
N ILE A 176 3.05 5.53 8.49
CA ILE A 176 3.79 6.66 9.09
C ILE A 176 4.23 7.66 8.02
N GLY A 177 4.91 7.18 6.98
CA GLY A 177 5.34 8.04 5.87
C GLY A 177 4.16 8.68 5.13
N ASN A 178 3.11 7.90 4.84
CA ASN A 178 1.92 8.42 4.16
C ASN A 178 1.20 9.49 5.00
N TYR A 179 1.11 9.31 6.31
CA TYR A 179 0.50 10.28 7.22
C TYR A 179 1.29 11.59 7.25
N LEU A 180 2.62 11.52 7.46
CA LEU A 180 3.47 12.70 7.55
C LEU A 180 3.52 13.48 6.22
N ILE A 181 3.62 12.79 5.08
CA ILE A 181 3.61 13.45 3.76
C ILE A 181 2.25 14.07 3.46
N GLY A 182 1.14 13.41 3.81
CA GLY A 182 -0.21 13.96 3.69
C GLY A 182 -0.38 15.23 4.53
N LYS A 183 0.08 15.22 5.77
CA LYS A 183 0.09 16.39 6.66
C LYS A 183 0.86 17.57 6.06
N TYR A 184 2.04 17.31 5.49
CA TYR A 184 2.84 18.33 4.83
C TYR A 184 2.12 18.93 3.61
N ILE A 185 1.66 18.07 2.69
CA ILE A 185 0.99 18.52 1.46
C ILE A 185 -0.24 19.36 1.78
N SER A 186 -1.06 18.95 2.75
CA SER A 186 -2.30 19.65 3.10
C SER A 186 -2.08 21.09 3.56
N THR A 187 -0.89 21.39 4.10
CA THR A 187 -0.54 22.71 4.65
C THR A 187 0.34 23.55 3.71
N HIS A 188 1.07 22.93 2.77
CA HIS A 188 2.05 23.61 1.92
C HIS A 188 1.70 23.61 0.43
N SER A 189 0.62 22.94 0.03
CA SER A 189 0.20 22.86 -1.36
C SER A 189 -1.31 23.09 -1.52
N ASN A 190 -1.68 23.56 -2.72
CA ASN A 190 -3.07 23.61 -3.16
C ASN A 190 -3.56 22.29 -3.76
N ALA A 191 -2.68 21.29 -3.93
CA ALA A 191 -3.05 19.97 -4.41
C ALA A 191 -4.06 19.32 -3.47
N LYS A 192 -5.08 18.69 -4.06
CA LYS A 192 -6.10 17.94 -3.32
C LYS A 192 -6.20 16.49 -3.80
N VAL A 193 -5.74 16.21 -5.00
CA VAL A 193 -5.73 14.87 -5.58
C VAL A 193 -4.29 14.37 -5.62
N ILE A 194 -4.06 13.24 -4.96
CA ILE A 194 -2.72 12.69 -4.74
C ILE A 194 -2.63 11.32 -5.41
N PHE A 195 -1.82 11.23 -6.46
CA PHE A 195 -1.54 9.96 -7.13
C PHE A 195 -0.42 9.20 -6.41
N ASN A 196 -0.57 7.88 -6.34
CA ASN A 196 0.45 6.98 -5.80
C ASN A 196 0.52 5.66 -6.58
N GLY A 197 1.49 4.82 -6.24
CA GLY A 197 1.74 3.53 -6.89
C GLY A 197 1.15 2.32 -6.17
N ASP A 198 0.28 2.52 -5.17
CA ASP A 198 -0.25 1.43 -4.36
C ASP A 198 -1.13 0.47 -5.19
N GLY A 199 -1.13 -0.81 -4.80
CA GLY A 199 -1.84 -1.89 -5.48
C GLY A 199 -1.03 -2.61 -6.55
N SER A 200 0.11 -2.08 -6.97
CA SER A 200 0.98 -2.71 -7.97
C SER A 200 1.56 -4.03 -7.48
N ASP A 201 2.01 -4.08 -6.23
CA ASP A 201 2.62 -5.28 -5.64
C ASP A 201 1.61 -6.43 -5.53
N GLU A 202 0.38 -6.14 -5.18
CA GLU A 202 -0.69 -7.12 -5.06
C GLU A 202 -1.12 -7.67 -6.43
N VAL A 203 -1.28 -6.80 -7.41
CA VAL A 203 -1.69 -7.20 -8.76
C VAL A 203 -0.59 -8.00 -9.46
N ALA A 204 0.66 -7.56 -9.35
CA ALA A 204 1.75 -8.10 -10.14
C ALA A 204 2.70 -9.03 -9.35
N GLY A 205 2.39 -9.33 -8.10
CA GLY A 205 3.21 -10.20 -7.25
C GLY A 205 4.59 -9.59 -6.95
N GLY A 206 4.63 -8.27 -6.67
CA GLY A 206 5.88 -7.54 -6.54
C GLY A 206 6.62 -7.73 -5.21
N TYR A 207 6.03 -8.37 -4.23
CA TYR A 207 6.66 -8.64 -2.94
C TYR A 207 7.78 -9.69 -3.06
N MET A 208 8.89 -9.48 -2.35
CA MET A 208 10.07 -10.35 -2.41
C MET A 208 9.76 -11.82 -2.10
N TYR A 209 8.87 -12.10 -1.17
CA TYR A 209 8.49 -13.47 -0.83
C TYR A 209 7.79 -14.22 -1.98
N MET A 210 7.24 -13.50 -2.97
CA MET A 210 6.61 -14.10 -4.16
C MET A 210 7.61 -14.90 -5.01
N HIS A 211 8.91 -14.63 -4.89
CA HIS A 211 9.98 -15.45 -5.49
C HIS A 211 10.03 -16.87 -4.94
N LYS A 212 9.43 -17.13 -3.77
CA LYS A 212 9.35 -18.47 -3.16
C LYS A 212 8.00 -19.15 -3.43
N ALA A 213 7.15 -18.57 -4.30
CA ALA A 213 5.91 -19.25 -4.71
C ALA A 213 6.24 -20.60 -5.36
N PRO A 214 5.62 -21.72 -4.91
CA PRO A 214 6.01 -23.05 -5.39
C PRO A 214 5.71 -23.27 -6.87
N ASP A 215 4.68 -22.61 -7.39
CA ASP A 215 4.30 -22.66 -8.80
C ASP A 215 3.50 -21.43 -9.23
N SER A 216 3.14 -21.36 -10.51
CA SER A 216 2.41 -20.21 -11.08
C SER A 216 0.96 -20.15 -10.59
N ILE A 217 0.36 -21.24 -10.19
CA ILE A 217 -1.01 -21.27 -9.68
C ILE A 217 -1.05 -20.69 -8.27
N GLU A 218 -0.13 -21.11 -7.41
CA GLU A 218 -0.01 -20.54 -6.05
C GLU A 218 0.40 -19.07 -6.08
N PHE A 219 1.25 -18.67 -7.05
CA PHE A 219 1.55 -17.26 -7.33
C PHE A 219 0.27 -16.46 -7.66
N ASP A 220 -0.57 -16.94 -8.57
CA ASP A 220 -1.83 -16.28 -8.94
C ASP A 220 -2.83 -16.23 -7.79
N LYS A 221 -2.98 -17.34 -7.06
CA LYS A 221 -3.83 -17.38 -5.86
C LYS A 221 -3.42 -16.35 -4.82
N GLU A 222 -2.12 -16.17 -4.63
CA GLU A 222 -1.61 -15.18 -3.67
C GLU A 222 -1.89 -13.74 -4.14
N CYS A 223 -1.68 -13.40 -5.42
CA CYS A 223 -2.09 -12.10 -5.95
C CYS A 223 -3.58 -11.82 -5.70
N ARG A 224 -4.44 -12.81 -5.94
CA ARG A 224 -5.88 -12.68 -5.70
C ARG A 224 -6.23 -12.56 -4.23
N ARG A 225 -5.54 -13.29 -3.34
CA ARG A 225 -5.71 -13.18 -1.89
C ARG A 225 -5.33 -11.79 -1.38
N LEU A 226 -4.19 -11.27 -1.84
CA LEU A 226 -3.74 -9.93 -1.50
C LEU A 226 -4.75 -8.87 -1.93
N LEU A 227 -5.23 -8.93 -3.17
CA LEU A 227 -6.26 -8.02 -3.68
C LEU A 227 -7.59 -8.15 -2.92
N SER A 228 -7.98 -9.36 -2.52
CA SER A 228 -9.21 -9.57 -1.75
C SER A 228 -9.18 -8.92 -0.37
N ASN A 229 -7.98 -8.82 0.22
CA ASN A 229 -7.78 -8.28 1.57
C ASN A 229 -7.19 -6.86 1.57
N ILE A 230 -6.92 -6.28 0.40
CA ILE A 230 -6.22 -5.00 0.26
C ILE A 230 -6.89 -3.85 1.03
N TYR A 231 -8.21 -3.93 1.21
CA TYR A 231 -9.01 -2.94 1.94
C TYR A 231 -8.68 -2.87 3.44
N SER A 232 -8.09 -3.93 4.00
CA SER A 232 -7.69 -4.01 5.41
C SER A 232 -6.22 -3.65 5.64
N PHE A 233 -5.43 -3.54 4.56
CA PHE A 233 -3.98 -3.33 4.61
C PHE A 233 -3.53 -2.16 3.73
N ASP A 234 -3.05 -2.42 2.51
CA ASP A 234 -2.40 -1.39 1.70
C ASP A 234 -3.31 -0.22 1.31
N VAL A 235 -4.54 -0.50 0.86
CA VAL A 235 -5.48 0.58 0.53
C VAL A 235 -5.98 1.26 1.79
N LEU A 236 -6.20 0.52 2.88
CA LEU A 236 -6.60 1.14 4.15
C LEU A 236 -5.58 2.21 4.57
N ARG A 237 -4.28 1.84 4.59
CA ARG A 237 -3.21 2.76 4.97
C ARG A 237 -3.08 3.95 4.03
N SER A 238 -3.10 3.68 2.73
CA SER A 238 -3.00 4.70 1.70
C SER A 238 -4.15 5.70 1.78
N ASP A 239 -5.39 5.20 1.80
CA ASP A 239 -6.59 6.03 1.87
C ASP A 239 -6.67 6.80 3.19
N LYS A 240 -6.66 6.11 4.32
CA LYS A 240 -6.87 6.72 5.63
C LYS A 240 -5.78 7.72 6.02
N SER A 241 -4.51 7.41 5.74
CA SER A 241 -3.40 8.30 6.09
C SER A 241 -3.44 9.60 5.29
N ILE A 242 -3.80 9.53 4.01
CA ILE A 242 -3.86 10.71 3.13
C ILE A 242 -5.17 11.47 3.31
N SER A 243 -6.31 10.77 3.37
CA SER A 243 -7.63 11.40 3.47
C SER A 243 -7.87 12.07 4.83
N SER A 244 -7.20 11.63 5.91
CA SER A 244 -7.26 12.28 7.22
C SER A 244 -6.79 13.75 7.19
N HIS A 245 -6.06 14.13 6.15
CA HIS A 245 -5.60 15.51 5.90
C HIS A 245 -6.43 16.25 4.85
N GLY A 246 -7.61 15.75 4.48
CA GLY A 246 -8.50 16.38 3.48
C GLY A 246 -7.97 16.29 2.06
N LEU A 247 -7.19 15.26 1.75
CA LEU A 247 -6.65 14.94 0.44
C LEU A 247 -7.32 13.68 -0.12
N GLU A 248 -7.37 13.54 -1.45
CA GLU A 248 -7.95 12.38 -2.14
C GLU A 248 -6.85 11.53 -2.78
N PRO A 249 -6.51 10.35 -2.24
CA PRO A 249 -5.56 9.45 -2.88
C PRO A 249 -6.18 8.77 -4.09
N ARG A 250 -5.39 8.63 -5.16
CA ARG A 250 -5.77 7.92 -6.40
C ARG A 250 -4.73 6.87 -6.76
N THR A 251 -5.22 5.64 -6.90
CA THR A 251 -4.42 4.42 -7.11
C THR A 251 -4.70 3.81 -8.50
N PRO A 252 -4.02 4.25 -9.58
CA PRO A 252 -4.30 3.75 -10.93
C PRO A 252 -4.10 2.24 -11.09
N PHE A 253 -3.16 1.62 -10.36
CA PHE A 253 -2.96 0.17 -10.36
C PHE A 253 -4.16 -0.63 -9.84
N LEU A 254 -5.12 0.02 -9.20
CA LEU A 254 -6.37 -0.59 -8.76
C LEU A 254 -7.56 -0.27 -9.69
N ASP A 255 -7.31 0.21 -10.90
CA ASP A 255 -8.36 0.33 -11.92
C ASP A 255 -8.88 -1.06 -12.32
N ARG A 256 -10.22 -1.21 -12.35
CA ARG A 256 -10.86 -2.51 -12.62
C ARG A 256 -10.49 -3.08 -13.97
N SER A 257 -10.40 -2.24 -15.00
CA SER A 257 -10.05 -2.70 -16.36
C SER A 257 -8.59 -3.15 -16.41
N TRP A 258 -7.71 -2.44 -15.73
CA TRP A 258 -6.30 -2.82 -15.57
C TRP A 258 -6.17 -4.15 -14.83
N ILE A 259 -6.77 -4.29 -13.64
CA ILE A 259 -6.71 -5.53 -12.84
C ILE A 259 -7.24 -6.72 -13.64
N ASN A 260 -8.42 -6.57 -14.25
CA ASN A 260 -9.04 -7.64 -15.03
C ASN A 260 -8.15 -8.07 -16.20
N TYR A 261 -7.58 -7.11 -16.94
CA TYR A 261 -6.66 -7.44 -18.01
C TYR A 261 -5.41 -8.14 -17.49
N TYR A 262 -4.72 -7.57 -16.50
CA TYR A 262 -3.46 -8.11 -16.00
C TYR A 262 -3.63 -9.51 -15.42
N LEU A 263 -4.67 -9.74 -14.63
CA LEU A 263 -4.96 -11.06 -14.06
C LEU A 263 -5.50 -12.07 -15.09
N SER A 264 -5.94 -11.64 -16.27
CA SER A 264 -6.30 -12.55 -17.36
C SER A 264 -5.08 -13.10 -18.11
N ILE A 265 -3.91 -12.48 -18.00
CA ILE A 265 -2.65 -13.01 -18.54
C ILE A 265 -2.32 -14.31 -17.80
N SER A 266 -1.86 -15.32 -18.54
CA SER A 266 -1.50 -16.61 -17.94
C SER A 266 -0.57 -16.44 -16.73
N PRO A 267 -0.84 -17.12 -15.62
CA PRO A 267 0.05 -17.12 -14.47
C PRO A 267 1.50 -17.53 -14.80
N ASP A 268 1.69 -18.42 -15.78
CA ASP A 268 3.02 -18.82 -16.24
C ASP A 268 3.83 -17.68 -16.86
N ILE A 269 3.16 -16.72 -17.48
CA ILE A 269 3.81 -15.53 -18.06
C ILE A 269 4.04 -14.48 -16.95
N ARG A 270 3.10 -14.33 -16.01
CA ARG A 270 3.17 -13.35 -14.93
C ARG A 270 4.16 -13.74 -13.82
N ASN A 271 4.37 -15.03 -13.61
CA ASN A 271 5.26 -15.52 -12.57
C ASN A 271 6.73 -15.30 -12.96
N HIS A 272 7.25 -14.15 -12.56
CA HIS A 272 8.62 -13.73 -12.82
C HIS A 272 9.65 -14.68 -12.21
N SER A 273 9.38 -15.27 -11.04
CA SER A 273 10.30 -16.20 -10.36
C SER A 273 10.53 -17.46 -11.18
N LYS A 274 9.46 -18.07 -11.70
CA LYS A 274 9.56 -19.26 -12.58
C LYS A 274 10.43 -18.98 -13.81
N ASN A 275 10.39 -17.77 -14.33
CA ASN A 275 11.09 -17.35 -15.53
C ASN A 275 12.50 -16.78 -15.25
N GLY A 276 12.98 -16.82 -14.00
CA GLY A 276 14.28 -16.26 -13.61
C GLY A 276 14.38 -14.73 -13.81
N GLN A 277 13.27 -14.03 -13.72
CA GLN A 277 13.15 -12.60 -13.97
C GLN A 277 12.98 -11.81 -12.67
N MET A 278 13.21 -10.50 -12.73
CA MET A 278 12.90 -9.59 -11.63
C MET A 278 11.39 -9.53 -11.37
N GLU A 279 11.06 -9.14 -10.17
CA GLU A 279 9.66 -8.83 -9.81
C GLU A 279 9.06 -7.78 -10.78
N LYS A 280 7.79 -7.98 -11.12
CA LYS A 280 7.03 -7.12 -12.05
C LYS A 280 7.63 -7.01 -13.46
N TYR A 281 8.34 -8.04 -13.91
CA TYR A 281 9.06 -8.01 -15.19
C TYR A 281 8.19 -7.56 -16.37
N LEU A 282 6.95 -8.03 -16.47
CA LEU A 282 6.04 -7.63 -17.56
C LEU A 282 5.79 -6.12 -17.56
N ILE A 283 5.59 -5.50 -16.40
CA ILE A 283 5.41 -4.05 -16.28
C ILE A 283 6.70 -3.33 -16.70
N ARG A 284 7.84 -3.73 -16.14
CA ARG A 284 9.14 -3.12 -16.46
C ARG A 284 9.44 -3.20 -17.96
N LYS A 285 9.30 -4.38 -18.57
CA LYS A 285 9.57 -4.58 -19.99
C LYS A 285 8.60 -3.81 -20.88
N SER A 286 7.31 -3.75 -20.52
CA SER A 286 6.30 -2.98 -21.25
C SER A 286 6.66 -1.49 -21.35
N PHE A 287 7.27 -0.92 -20.31
CA PHE A 287 7.64 0.50 -20.27
C PHE A 287 9.14 0.75 -20.48
N SER A 288 9.91 -0.27 -20.90
CA SER A 288 11.29 -0.07 -21.33
C SER A 288 11.34 0.72 -22.65
N LYS A 289 12.39 1.51 -22.84
CA LYS A 289 12.58 2.30 -24.06
C LYS A 289 12.43 1.48 -25.34
N GLU A 290 12.94 0.24 -25.32
CA GLU A 290 12.87 -0.70 -26.44
C GLU A 290 11.44 -1.03 -26.86
N VAL A 291 10.54 -1.23 -25.89
CA VAL A 291 9.15 -1.68 -26.13
C VAL A 291 8.18 -0.51 -26.18
N TYR A 292 8.39 0.50 -25.36
CA TYR A 292 7.52 1.69 -25.27
C TYR A 292 7.79 2.71 -26.40
N GLY A 293 8.99 2.69 -26.97
CA GLY A 293 9.41 3.57 -28.07
C GLY A 293 10.08 4.87 -27.62
N GLU A 294 10.00 5.22 -26.36
CA GLU A 294 10.67 6.37 -25.73
C GLU A 294 11.10 6.04 -24.30
N GLU A 295 12.04 6.80 -23.77
CA GLU A 295 12.48 6.65 -22.38
C GLU A 295 11.50 7.38 -21.45
N LEU A 296 10.66 6.59 -20.76
CA LEU A 296 9.67 7.11 -19.81
C LEU A 296 10.23 7.31 -18.40
N LEU A 297 11.21 6.49 -18.04
CA LEU A 297 11.94 6.51 -16.77
C LEU A 297 13.42 6.20 -17.02
N PRO A 298 14.35 6.70 -16.18
CA PRO A 298 15.74 6.24 -16.22
C PRO A 298 15.82 4.72 -16.01
N ASP A 299 16.69 4.04 -16.79
CA ASP A 299 16.84 2.58 -16.69
C ASP A 299 17.21 2.11 -15.28
N GLU A 300 18.03 2.86 -14.55
CA GLU A 300 18.40 2.56 -13.16
C GLU A 300 17.20 2.58 -12.20
N VAL A 301 16.12 3.29 -12.53
CA VAL A 301 14.87 3.32 -11.77
C VAL A 301 13.92 2.24 -12.27
N LEU A 302 13.79 2.11 -13.61
CA LEU A 302 12.93 1.10 -14.22
C LEU A 302 13.34 -0.32 -13.80
N TRP A 303 14.64 -0.57 -13.62
CA TRP A 303 15.21 -1.86 -13.22
C TRP A 303 15.73 -1.89 -11.78
N ARG A 304 15.37 -0.90 -10.95
CA ARG A 304 15.67 -0.90 -9.52
C ARG A 304 15.00 -2.09 -8.84
N SER A 305 15.74 -2.83 -8.03
CA SER A 305 15.17 -3.89 -7.18
C SER A 305 14.13 -3.35 -6.21
N LYS A 306 13.09 -4.14 -5.97
CA LYS A 306 12.02 -3.77 -5.03
C LYS A 306 12.57 -3.58 -3.61
N GLU A 307 12.22 -2.47 -3.04
CA GLU A 307 12.36 -2.16 -1.62
C GLU A 307 10.98 -1.84 -1.03
N ALA A 308 10.71 -2.30 0.20
CA ALA A 308 9.45 -1.95 0.86
C ALA A 308 9.46 -0.46 1.24
N PHE A 309 8.32 0.21 1.13
CA PHE A 309 8.24 1.64 1.45
C PHE A 309 8.69 1.95 2.89
N SER A 310 8.30 1.11 3.87
CA SER A 310 8.77 1.23 5.26
C SER A 310 10.29 1.11 5.42
N ASP A 311 10.97 0.47 4.48
CA ASP A 311 12.43 0.31 4.49
C ASP A 311 13.12 1.40 3.66
N GLY A 312 12.53 1.82 2.54
CA GLY A 312 13.06 2.84 1.63
C GLY A 312 13.11 4.25 2.25
N VAL A 313 12.20 4.57 3.18
CA VAL A 313 12.17 5.85 3.91
C VAL A 313 13.26 5.95 4.99
N SER A 314 13.89 4.83 5.37
CA SER A 314 14.98 4.76 6.34
C SER A 314 16.34 4.62 5.65
N LYS A 315 17.43 4.64 6.43
CA LYS A 315 18.77 4.40 5.90
C LYS A 315 18.99 2.91 5.61
N ASN A 316 19.95 2.61 4.72
CA ASN A 316 20.27 1.23 4.36
C ASN A 316 20.81 0.41 5.53
N ASP A 317 21.49 1.06 6.47
CA ASP A 317 22.11 0.46 7.66
C ASP A 317 21.13 0.27 8.83
N ARG A 318 19.98 0.97 8.83
CA ARG A 318 18.98 0.88 9.90
C ARG A 318 17.56 1.04 9.36
N SER A 319 16.80 -0.03 9.45
CA SER A 319 15.41 -0.07 8.98
C SER A 319 14.44 0.67 9.90
N LEU A 320 13.29 1.10 9.38
CA LEU A 320 12.22 1.65 10.21
C LEU A 320 11.75 0.64 11.27
N TYR A 321 11.76 -0.65 10.95
CA TYR A 321 11.49 -1.71 11.92
C TYR A 321 12.41 -1.61 13.16
N GLU A 322 13.73 -1.55 12.94
CA GLU A 322 14.72 -1.45 14.03
C GLU A 322 14.56 -0.15 14.82
N ILE A 323 14.34 0.97 14.12
CA ILE A 323 14.08 2.28 14.75
C ILE A 323 12.88 2.20 15.69
N LEU A 324 11.77 1.64 15.24
CA LEU A 324 10.55 1.54 16.04
C LEU A 324 10.74 0.60 17.24
N GLN A 325 11.43 -0.54 17.07
CA GLN A 325 11.75 -1.44 18.17
C GLN A 325 12.55 -0.72 19.28
N ASP A 326 13.60 0.02 18.91
CA ASP A 326 14.43 0.76 19.88
C ASP A 326 13.62 1.86 20.57
N LYS A 327 12.87 2.67 19.82
CA LYS A 327 12.05 3.75 20.39
C LYS A 327 10.94 3.24 21.32
N ILE A 328 10.33 2.09 21.01
CA ILE A 328 9.34 1.46 21.90
C ILE A 328 9.99 1.00 23.19
N ARG A 329 11.14 0.34 23.13
CA ARG A 329 11.91 -0.10 24.32
C ARG A 329 12.29 1.08 25.21
N ASP A 330 12.83 2.14 24.61
CA ASP A 330 13.21 3.35 25.31
C ASP A 330 11.99 3.99 26.02
N LYS A 331 10.88 4.15 25.31
CA LYS A 331 9.66 4.74 25.85
C LYS A 331 9.06 3.95 27.00
N LEU A 332 9.16 2.62 26.95
CA LEU A 332 8.62 1.71 27.97
C LEU A 332 9.64 1.37 29.06
N ASN A 333 10.88 1.83 28.96
CA ASN A 333 12.01 1.47 29.84
C ASN A 333 12.26 -0.06 29.88
N ILE A 334 12.05 -0.74 28.77
CA ILE A 334 12.25 -2.19 28.64
C ILE A 334 13.71 -2.48 28.32
N LYS A 335 14.36 -3.29 29.16
CA LYS A 335 15.78 -3.60 29.06
C LYS A 335 16.09 -4.97 28.47
N SER A 336 15.12 -5.89 28.49
CA SER A 336 15.28 -7.26 27.98
C SER A 336 14.50 -7.46 26.67
N GLU A 337 15.08 -8.22 25.74
CA GLU A 337 14.41 -8.55 24.47
C GLU A 337 13.13 -9.37 24.65
N ASN A 338 13.07 -10.16 25.73
CA ASN A 338 11.92 -11.03 26.02
C ASN A 338 10.86 -10.34 26.89
N GLU A 339 11.11 -9.12 27.33
CA GLU A 339 10.17 -8.38 28.16
C GLU A 339 9.03 -7.82 27.30
N ARG A 340 7.81 -7.94 27.80
CA ARG A 340 6.57 -7.57 27.10
C ARG A 340 5.78 -6.57 27.94
N MET A 341 4.86 -5.84 27.29
CA MET A 341 3.91 -4.99 28.00
C MET A 341 2.89 -5.83 28.77
N ASP A 342 2.50 -5.37 29.97
CA ASP A 342 1.34 -5.92 30.67
C ASP A 342 0.04 -5.36 30.06
N LEU A 343 -0.64 -6.19 29.30
CA LEU A 343 -1.92 -5.87 28.66
C LEU A 343 -3.12 -6.45 29.45
N SER A 344 -2.91 -6.99 30.66
CA SER A 344 -3.97 -7.67 31.44
C SER A 344 -5.14 -6.78 31.81
N LYS A 345 -4.95 -5.46 31.80
CA LYS A 345 -6.00 -4.46 32.07
C LYS A 345 -6.85 -4.10 30.85
N LEU A 346 -6.47 -4.59 29.64
CA LEU A 346 -7.17 -4.31 28.40
C LEU A 346 -8.13 -5.47 28.06
N ASP A 347 -9.32 -5.13 27.56
CA ASP A 347 -10.27 -6.13 27.06
C ASP A 347 -9.90 -6.57 25.64
N LEU A 348 -8.97 -7.50 25.53
CA LEU A 348 -8.51 -8.02 24.25
C LEU A 348 -9.45 -9.08 23.62
N LYS A 349 -10.50 -9.50 24.34
CA LYS A 349 -11.46 -10.55 23.90
C LYS A 349 -10.82 -11.83 23.35
N ASN A 350 -9.58 -12.14 23.74
CA ASN A 350 -8.77 -13.25 23.21
C ASN A 350 -8.65 -13.27 21.67
N HIS A 351 -8.76 -12.10 21.03
CA HIS A 351 -8.66 -11.97 19.58
C HIS A 351 -7.31 -11.34 19.17
N LEU A 352 -6.59 -11.99 18.26
CA LEU A 352 -5.28 -11.58 17.74
C LEU A 352 -4.36 -11.06 18.84
N LEU A 353 -4.08 -11.93 19.82
CA LEU A 353 -3.18 -11.60 20.92
C LEU A 353 -1.80 -11.23 20.38
N PRO A 354 -1.23 -10.10 20.80
CA PRO A 354 0.09 -9.67 20.39
C PRO A 354 1.17 -10.73 20.67
N GLN A 355 2.13 -10.89 19.76
CA GLN A 355 3.24 -11.82 19.86
C GLN A 355 4.59 -11.13 20.04
N THR A 356 4.67 -9.84 19.70
CA THR A 356 5.87 -9.00 19.79
C THR A 356 5.61 -7.76 20.63
N LEU A 357 6.68 -7.14 21.14
CA LEU A 357 6.59 -5.90 21.92
C LEU A 357 5.94 -4.75 21.11
N GLU A 358 6.21 -4.69 19.80
CA GLU A 358 5.61 -3.71 18.91
C GLU A 358 4.11 -3.95 18.75
N GLN A 359 3.69 -5.20 18.62
CA GLN A 359 2.27 -5.54 18.60
C GLN A 359 1.59 -5.21 19.93
N ASP A 360 2.25 -5.41 21.08
CA ASP A 360 1.75 -4.95 22.38
C ASP A 360 1.51 -3.45 22.38
N TYR A 361 2.52 -2.70 21.95
CA TYR A 361 2.48 -1.25 21.95
C TYR A 361 1.37 -0.72 21.02
N TYR A 362 1.28 -1.24 19.79
CA TYR A 362 0.23 -0.82 18.85
C TYR A 362 -1.17 -1.22 19.34
N ARG A 363 -1.31 -2.41 19.90
CA ARG A 363 -2.58 -2.84 20.48
C ARG A 363 -2.97 -1.97 21.67
N SER A 364 -2.05 -1.57 22.51
CA SER A 364 -2.34 -0.69 23.65
C SER A 364 -2.84 0.69 23.20
N ILE A 365 -2.26 1.25 22.14
CA ILE A 365 -2.72 2.51 21.55
C ILE A 365 -4.10 2.33 20.91
N PHE A 366 -4.30 1.24 20.18
CA PHE A 366 -5.59 0.95 19.54
C PHE A 366 -6.71 0.85 20.58
N GLU A 367 -6.49 0.11 21.66
CA GLU A 367 -7.49 -0.05 22.74
C GLU A 367 -7.76 1.26 23.50
N LYS A 368 -6.84 2.21 23.53
CA LYS A 368 -7.07 3.56 24.07
C LYS A 368 -8.18 4.30 23.32
N TYR A 369 -8.25 4.12 22.00
CA TYR A 369 -9.21 4.80 21.13
C TYR A 369 -10.43 3.95 20.78
N TYR A 370 -10.27 2.64 20.67
CA TYR A 370 -11.24 1.69 20.12
C TYR A 370 -11.41 0.48 21.03
N SER A 371 -11.52 0.71 22.35
CA SER A 371 -11.56 -0.33 23.37
C SER A 371 -12.56 -1.45 23.04
N GLY A 372 -12.10 -2.70 23.07
CA GLY A 372 -12.92 -3.87 22.79
C GLY A 372 -13.33 -4.07 21.33
N SER A 373 -12.76 -3.28 20.38
CA SER A 373 -13.06 -3.38 18.94
C SER A 373 -11.94 -4.05 18.13
N GLY A 374 -11.00 -4.74 18.79
CA GLY A 374 -9.86 -5.37 18.11
C GLY A 374 -10.25 -6.44 17.08
N ASP A 375 -11.45 -6.97 17.15
CA ASP A 375 -12.01 -7.92 16.18
C ASP A 375 -12.36 -7.29 14.81
N ILE A 376 -12.09 -5.99 14.61
CA ILE A 376 -12.13 -5.34 13.29
C ILE A 376 -11.01 -5.83 12.38
N LEU A 377 -9.88 -6.25 12.92
CA LEU A 377 -8.77 -6.85 12.20
C LEU A 377 -8.92 -8.38 12.23
N ASP A 378 -9.06 -9.00 11.06
CA ASP A 378 -9.28 -10.46 10.99
C ASP A 378 -7.98 -11.26 11.21
N PHE A 379 -6.82 -10.73 10.80
CA PHE A 379 -5.50 -11.33 10.95
C PHE A 379 -4.39 -10.29 10.79
N PHE A 380 -3.20 -10.56 11.34
CA PHE A 380 -2.00 -9.77 11.03
C PHE A 380 -1.50 -10.11 9.63
N TRP A 381 -1.12 -9.09 8.87
CA TRP A 381 -0.51 -9.32 7.56
C TRP A 381 0.86 -9.98 7.71
N MET A 382 1.05 -11.10 7.03
CA MET A 382 2.31 -11.84 7.01
C MET A 382 2.62 -12.33 5.60
N PRO A 383 3.91 -12.36 5.19
CA PRO A 383 4.32 -12.93 3.92
C PRO A 383 4.03 -14.43 3.88
N LYS A 384 3.52 -14.92 2.75
CA LYS A 384 3.30 -16.34 2.47
C LYS A 384 4.58 -16.97 1.91
N PHE A 385 4.67 -18.29 1.84
CA PHE A 385 5.76 -19.07 1.23
C PHE A 385 7.13 -18.95 1.94
N VAL A 386 7.23 -18.25 3.03
CA VAL A 386 8.47 -18.06 3.81
C VAL A 386 8.18 -18.24 5.30
N ASN A 387 9.20 -18.66 6.05
CA ASN A 387 9.13 -18.70 7.51
C ASN A 387 9.50 -17.31 8.04
N ALA A 388 8.49 -16.49 8.33
CA ALA A 388 8.69 -15.15 8.82
C ALA A 388 8.12 -14.99 10.23
N THR A 389 8.90 -14.42 11.13
CA THR A 389 8.47 -14.03 12.49
C THR A 389 7.97 -12.60 12.54
N ASP A 390 8.32 -11.80 11.53
CA ASP A 390 7.89 -10.42 11.33
C ASP A 390 7.58 -10.16 9.85
N SER A 391 6.78 -9.17 9.59
CA SER A 391 6.34 -8.79 8.25
C SER A 391 7.37 -7.96 7.45
N SER A 392 8.44 -7.46 8.10
CA SER A 392 9.48 -6.67 7.42
C SER A 392 10.25 -7.52 6.40
N ALA A 393 10.37 -7.01 5.17
CA ALA A 393 11.13 -7.67 4.12
C ALA A 393 12.59 -7.90 4.49
N ARG A 394 13.19 -7.00 5.28
CA ARG A 394 14.60 -7.11 5.72
C ARG A 394 14.86 -8.27 6.68
N THR A 395 13.83 -8.82 7.32
CA THR A 395 13.97 -10.00 8.17
C THR A 395 14.03 -11.31 7.37
N LEU A 396 13.66 -11.28 6.09
CA LEU A 396 13.59 -12.46 5.23
C LEU A 396 14.98 -12.86 4.71
N ASP A 397 15.27 -14.17 4.73
CA ASP A 397 16.55 -14.71 4.23
C ASP A 397 16.80 -14.34 2.76
N ILE A 398 15.76 -14.38 1.93
CA ILE A 398 15.85 -13.98 0.51
C ILE A 398 16.34 -12.53 0.32
N TYR A 399 16.02 -11.63 1.24
CA TYR A 399 16.51 -10.25 1.20
C TYR A 399 17.99 -10.18 1.59
N LYS A 400 18.40 -10.95 2.59
CA LYS A 400 19.79 -11.04 3.04
C LYS A 400 20.70 -11.66 1.98
N GLU A 401 20.24 -12.73 1.31
CA GLU A 401 20.95 -13.39 0.21
C GLU A 401 21.21 -12.40 -0.95
N LYS A 402 20.23 -11.56 -1.30
CA LYS A 402 20.31 -10.64 -2.42
C LYS A 402 21.23 -9.44 -2.16
N ASN A 403 21.37 -8.99 -0.92
CA ASN A 403 22.23 -7.86 -0.55
C ASN A 403 23.69 -8.28 -0.27
N ASN A 404 23.97 -9.59 -0.23
CA ASN A 404 25.31 -10.15 -0.09
C ASN A 404 25.94 -10.55 -1.43
N MET A 405 25.25 -10.38 -2.56
CA MET A 405 25.74 -10.51 -3.94
C MET A 405 26.05 -9.14 -4.56
#